data_fd4bd93bfb62b740660d312eb6b46039
#
_entry.id   fd4bd93bfb62b740660d312eb6b46039
#
_cell.length_a   1.000
_cell.length_b   1.000
_cell.length_c   1.000
_cell.angle_alpha   90.00
_cell.angle_beta   90.00
_cell.angle_gamma   90.00
#
_symmetry.space_group_name_H-M   'P 1'
#
loop_
_entity.id
_entity.type
_entity.pdbx_description
1 polymer ?
#
loop_
_entity_poly.entity_id
_entity_poly.type
_entity_poly.pdbx_seq_one_letter_code
_entity_poly.pdbx_strand_id
1 'polypeptide(L)'
;LLVGSVLFGALAFVFSTVVITFGGEILPQAYSSRHALRMASLLAPVLRTYQILLLPVALPSARLLDAFLGREEVTFFREAELRQLIRHHMEEPGAAEVDWVEGMGALNFLALDDVSVADEGELLDARSIIAVPLKDPSRSSLDLPDVARGIDDPFVKRVNDSGHKWVILTDPEGEPRVALDADGFVRDVVVRGPDAVVAHHCHRPIIVLDPSMPLGHVIGRLQAGGQRSEDDVIDNDVVLLWGDEPRIITGADILGRLLRGISA
;
A
#
# COMPACT_ATOMS: atom_id res chain seq x y z
N LEU A 1 -77.50 16.41 11.28
CA LEU A 1 -76.89 15.87 10.02
C LEU A 1 -75.46 16.41 9.78
N LEU A 2 -75.17 17.71 9.95
CA LEU A 2 -73.87 18.34 9.71
C LEU A 2 -72.77 17.81 10.64
N VAL A 3 -73.04 17.54 11.92
CA VAL A 3 -72.05 17.04 12.87
C VAL A 3 -71.61 15.62 12.54
N GLY A 4 -72.52 14.79 12.04
CA GLY A 4 -72.23 13.43 11.64
C GLY A 4 -71.31 13.37 10.40
N SER A 5 -71.48 14.25 9.41
CA SER A 5 -70.66 14.30 8.23
C SER A 5 -69.24 14.79 8.50
N VAL A 6 -69.04 15.74 9.42
CA VAL A 6 -67.74 16.21 9.86
C VAL A 6 -66.98 15.12 10.63
N LEU A 7 -67.65 14.39 11.53
CA LEU A 7 -67.03 13.31 12.27
C LEU A 7 -66.59 12.16 11.34
N PHE A 8 -67.42 11.75 10.39
CA PHE A 8 -67.06 10.75 9.38
C PHE A 8 -65.89 11.22 8.52
N GLY A 9 -65.88 12.49 8.11
CA GLY A 9 -64.78 13.06 7.37
C GLY A 9 -63.45 13.05 8.11
N ALA A 10 -63.47 13.43 9.40
CA ALA A 10 -62.32 13.42 10.26
C ALA A 10 -61.78 11.99 10.49
N LEU A 11 -62.68 11.03 10.75
CA LEU A 11 -62.30 9.61 10.90
C LEU A 11 -61.72 9.03 9.62
N ALA A 12 -62.29 9.31 8.46
CA ALA A 12 -61.81 8.90 7.18
C ALA A 12 -60.42 9.49 6.89
N PHE A 13 -60.21 10.75 7.22
CA PHE A 13 -58.90 11.43 7.04
C PHE A 13 -57.82 10.82 7.95
N VAL A 14 -58.12 10.61 9.23
CA VAL A 14 -57.18 9.99 10.18
C VAL A 14 -56.84 8.57 9.75
N PHE A 15 -57.87 7.78 9.41
CA PHE A 15 -57.67 6.42 8.94
C PHE A 15 -56.84 6.36 7.67
N SER A 16 -57.16 7.21 6.66
CA SER A 16 -56.40 7.30 5.42
C SER A 16 -54.96 7.72 5.65
N THR A 17 -54.73 8.73 6.53
CA THR A 17 -53.38 9.21 6.87
C THR A 17 -52.56 8.10 7.54
N VAL A 18 -53.14 7.41 8.54
CA VAL A 18 -52.45 6.31 9.22
C VAL A 18 -52.14 5.16 8.26
N VAL A 19 -53.08 4.73 7.44
CA VAL A 19 -52.87 3.61 6.48
C VAL A 19 -51.87 3.98 5.45
N ILE A 20 -51.88 5.20 4.86
CA ILE A 20 -50.93 5.64 3.84
C ILE A 20 -49.55 5.81 4.45
N THR A 21 -49.43 6.50 5.61
CA THR A 21 -48.13 6.78 6.23
C THR A 21 -47.49 5.50 6.78
N PHE A 22 -48.22 4.70 7.56
CA PHE A 22 -47.66 3.46 8.08
C PHE A 22 -47.48 2.37 7.04
N GLY A 23 -48.51 2.10 6.22
CA GLY A 23 -48.52 1.01 5.24
C GLY A 23 -47.78 1.37 3.96
N GLY A 24 -47.84 2.61 3.53
CA GLY A 24 -47.23 3.07 2.28
C GLY A 24 -45.82 3.58 2.40
N GLU A 25 -45.45 4.10 3.56
CA GLU A 25 -44.15 4.77 3.74
C GLU A 25 -43.28 4.12 4.84
N ILE A 26 -43.70 4.13 6.09
CA ILE A 26 -42.86 3.70 7.20
C ILE A 26 -42.51 2.21 7.12
N LEU A 27 -43.50 1.35 6.91
CA LEU A 27 -43.32 -0.10 6.95
C LEU A 27 -42.48 -0.63 5.78
N PRO A 28 -42.71 -0.20 4.53
CA PRO A 28 -41.84 -0.58 3.40
C PRO A 28 -40.41 -0.05 3.56
N GLN A 29 -40.24 1.17 4.06
CA GLN A 29 -38.93 1.77 4.27
C GLN A 29 -38.14 1.03 5.35
N ALA A 30 -38.76 0.76 6.50
CA ALA A 30 -38.13 0.04 7.61
C ALA A 30 -37.78 -1.40 7.23
N TYR A 31 -38.65 -2.06 6.46
CA TYR A 31 -38.38 -3.41 5.97
C TYR A 31 -37.25 -3.45 4.93
N SER A 32 -37.28 -2.51 3.98
CA SER A 32 -36.24 -2.42 2.94
C SER A 32 -34.88 -2.09 3.51
N SER A 33 -34.79 -1.20 4.52
CA SER A 33 -33.53 -0.87 5.20
C SER A 33 -32.92 -2.07 5.91
N ARG A 34 -33.76 -2.89 6.58
CA ARG A 34 -33.27 -4.08 7.31
C ARG A 34 -32.91 -5.25 6.40
N HIS A 35 -33.47 -5.31 5.21
CA HIS A 35 -33.28 -6.40 4.25
C HIS A 35 -32.78 -5.91 2.89
N ALA A 36 -31.91 -4.89 2.88
CA ALA A 36 -31.51 -4.16 1.69
C ALA A 36 -31.03 -5.07 0.54
N LEU A 37 -30.14 -6.02 0.82
CA LEU A 37 -29.59 -6.94 -0.21
C LEU A 37 -30.67 -7.85 -0.81
N ARG A 38 -31.60 -8.36 0.01
CA ARG A 38 -32.68 -9.22 -0.45
C ARG A 38 -33.71 -8.45 -1.28
N MET A 39 -34.03 -7.24 -0.86
CA MET A 39 -34.94 -6.35 -1.59
C MET A 39 -34.32 -5.87 -2.90
N ALA A 40 -33.01 -5.55 -2.89
CA ALA A 40 -32.27 -5.18 -4.10
C ALA A 40 -32.29 -6.31 -5.13
N SER A 41 -32.04 -7.55 -4.74
CA SER A 41 -32.06 -8.70 -5.65
C SER A 41 -33.46 -8.97 -6.21
N LEU A 42 -34.51 -8.83 -5.39
CA LEU A 42 -35.91 -9.03 -5.81
C LEU A 42 -36.37 -7.92 -6.77
N LEU A 43 -35.99 -6.67 -6.50
CA LEU A 43 -36.42 -5.52 -7.28
C LEU A 43 -35.54 -5.24 -8.50
N ALA A 44 -34.33 -5.83 -8.58
CA ALA A 44 -33.41 -5.63 -9.69
C ALA A 44 -34.04 -5.86 -11.08
N PRO A 45 -34.80 -6.96 -11.35
CA PRO A 45 -35.41 -7.15 -12.64
C PRO A 45 -36.49 -6.11 -12.96
N VAL A 46 -37.24 -5.68 -11.94
CA VAL A 46 -38.26 -4.63 -12.09
C VAL A 46 -37.62 -3.29 -12.43
N LEU A 47 -36.56 -2.91 -11.68
CA LEU A 47 -35.82 -1.70 -11.94
C LEU A 47 -35.17 -1.69 -13.33
N ARG A 48 -34.66 -2.85 -13.77
CA ARG A 48 -34.07 -2.99 -15.10
C ARG A 48 -35.12 -2.79 -16.21
N THR A 49 -36.36 -3.28 -16.01
CA THR A 49 -37.44 -3.04 -16.92
C THR A 49 -37.83 -1.56 -17.00
N TYR A 50 -37.95 -0.88 -15.84
CA TYR A 50 -38.20 0.56 -15.80
C TYR A 50 -37.07 1.35 -16.44
N GLN A 51 -35.83 0.96 -16.21
CA GLN A 51 -34.65 1.60 -16.83
C GLN A 51 -34.74 1.55 -18.36
N ILE A 52 -35.05 0.38 -18.93
CA ILE A 52 -35.18 0.22 -20.39
C ILE A 52 -36.36 1.05 -20.93
N LEU A 53 -37.49 1.05 -20.22
CA LEU A 53 -38.68 1.78 -20.64
C LEU A 53 -38.46 3.32 -20.61
N LEU A 54 -37.73 3.81 -19.61
CA LEU A 54 -37.48 5.25 -19.46
C LEU A 54 -36.23 5.74 -20.21
N LEU A 55 -35.40 4.85 -20.72
CA LEU A 55 -34.15 5.18 -21.42
C LEU A 55 -34.34 6.20 -22.56
N PRO A 56 -35.40 6.08 -23.44
CA PRO A 56 -35.57 7.03 -24.53
C PRO A 56 -35.88 8.46 -24.08
N VAL A 57 -36.39 8.66 -22.87
CA VAL A 57 -36.64 9.98 -22.29
C VAL A 57 -35.46 10.43 -21.41
N ALA A 58 -34.90 9.52 -20.61
CA ALA A 58 -33.84 9.78 -19.68
C ALA A 58 -32.52 10.19 -20.37
N LEU A 59 -32.16 9.52 -21.48
CA LEU A 59 -30.92 9.82 -22.21
C LEU A 59 -30.87 11.24 -22.80
N PRO A 60 -31.91 11.72 -23.51
CA PRO A 60 -31.91 13.13 -23.98
C PRO A 60 -31.89 14.13 -22.84
N SER A 61 -32.64 13.84 -21.75
CA SER A 61 -32.68 14.72 -20.57
C SER A 61 -31.34 14.79 -19.88
N ALA A 62 -30.64 13.67 -19.70
CA ALA A 62 -29.31 13.61 -19.12
C ALA A 62 -28.30 14.40 -19.98
N ARG A 63 -28.32 14.23 -21.31
CA ARG A 63 -27.43 14.97 -22.22
C ARG A 63 -27.69 16.48 -22.18
N LEU A 64 -28.95 16.87 -22.04
CA LEU A 64 -29.31 18.27 -21.89
C LEU A 64 -28.78 18.85 -20.57
N LEU A 65 -28.93 18.09 -19.46
CA LEU A 65 -28.41 18.46 -18.16
C LEU A 65 -26.87 18.54 -18.16
N ASP A 66 -26.19 17.57 -18.75
CA ASP A 66 -24.72 17.55 -18.88
C ASP A 66 -24.20 18.73 -19.69
N ALA A 67 -24.98 19.20 -20.70
CA ALA A 67 -24.64 20.35 -21.50
C ALA A 67 -24.79 21.66 -20.71
N PHE A 68 -25.71 21.74 -19.74
CA PHE A 68 -25.95 22.96 -18.94
C PHE A 68 -25.12 22.98 -17.64
N LEU A 69 -24.93 21.85 -16.99
CA LEU A 69 -24.24 21.75 -15.67
C LEU A 69 -22.80 21.24 -15.77
N GLY A 70 -22.36 20.74 -16.95
CA GLY A 70 -21.14 19.95 -17.08
C GLY A 70 -21.38 18.49 -16.69
N ARG A 71 -20.54 17.61 -17.19
CA ARG A 71 -20.58 16.19 -16.78
C ARG A 71 -20.27 16.11 -15.30
N GLU A 72 -21.16 15.50 -14.53
CA GLU A 72 -20.77 14.93 -13.22
C GLU A 72 -19.74 13.83 -13.49
N GLU A 73 -18.48 14.17 -13.49
CA GLU A 73 -17.45 13.14 -13.30
C GLU A 73 -17.69 12.55 -11.92
N VAL A 74 -17.83 11.23 -11.88
CA VAL A 74 -17.80 10.48 -10.61
C VAL A 74 -16.51 10.95 -9.93
N THR A 75 -16.65 11.80 -8.94
CA THR A 75 -15.51 12.31 -8.17
C THR A 75 -14.95 11.09 -7.46
N PHE A 76 -13.91 10.47 -8.04
CA PHE A 76 -13.10 9.53 -7.30
C PHE A 76 -12.71 10.26 -6.03
N PHE A 77 -12.99 9.68 -4.88
CA PHE A 77 -12.60 10.25 -3.61
C PHE A 77 -11.14 10.65 -3.71
N ARG A 78 -10.87 11.94 -3.58
CA ARG A 78 -9.49 12.41 -3.49
C ARG A 78 -8.89 11.73 -2.26
N GLU A 79 -7.65 11.35 -2.33
CA GLU A 79 -6.96 10.67 -1.22
C GLU A 79 -7.16 11.39 0.12
N ALA A 80 -7.18 12.73 0.11
CA ALA A 80 -7.50 13.54 1.28
C ALA A 80 -8.90 13.27 1.85
N GLU A 81 -9.90 13.04 1.01
CA GLU A 81 -11.27 12.71 1.43
C GLU A 81 -11.33 11.30 2.01
N LEU A 82 -10.60 10.36 1.40
CA LEU A 82 -10.48 9.00 1.91
C LEU A 82 -9.79 8.98 3.28
N ARG A 83 -8.71 9.72 3.46
CA ARG A 83 -8.04 9.89 4.77
C ARG A 83 -8.99 10.49 5.82
N GLN A 84 -9.80 11.49 5.44
CA GLN A 84 -10.78 12.08 6.34
C GLN A 84 -11.90 11.10 6.69
N LEU A 85 -12.39 10.32 5.75
CA LEU A 85 -13.40 9.30 5.96
C LEU A 85 -12.91 8.22 6.95
N ILE A 86 -11.68 7.72 6.77
CA ILE A 86 -11.07 6.74 7.67
C ILE A 86 -10.96 7.32 9.10
N ARG A 87 -10.46 8.56 9.25
CA ARG A 87 -10.37 9.23 10.57
C ARG A 87 -11.73 9.37 11.23
N HIS A 88 -12.74 9.78 10.47
CA HIS A 88 -14.09 9.95 10.99
C HIS A 88 -14.66 8.60 11.51
N HIS A 89 -14.45 7.51 10.76
CA HIS A 89 -14.88 6.18 11.22
C HIS A 89 -14.15 5.70 12.47
N MET A 90 -12.87 6.05 12.63
CA MET A 90 -12.09 5.71 13.83
C MET A 90 -12.56 6.48 15.08
N GLU A 91 -13.14 7.69 14.90
CA GLU A 91 -13.58 8.58 15.99
C GLU A 91 -15.03 8.32 16.41
N GLU A 92 -15.86 7.68 15.60
CA GLU A 92 -17.27 7.44 15.91
C GLU A 92 -17.45 6.24 16.84
N PRO A 93 -18.06 6.43 18.03
CA PRO A 93 -18.24 5.36 19.03
C PRO A 93 -19.13 4.18 18.59
N GLY A 94 -19.81 4.30 17.46
CA GLY A 94 -20.70 3.28 16.89
C GLY A 94 -20.19 2.58 15.65
N ALA A 95 -19.07 3.01 15.09
CA ALA A 95 -18.45 2.44 13.91
C ALA A 95 -17.51 1.28 14.31
N ALA A 96 -18.08 0.21 14.86
CA ALA A 96 -17.34 -0.97 15.34
C ALA A 96 -16.73 -1.84 14.20
N GLU A 97 -16.76 -1.36 12.96
CA GLU A 97 -16.28 -2.14 11.80
C GLU A 97 -14.81 -1.90 11.46
N VAL A 98 -14.21 -0.78 11.89
CA VAL A 98 -12.79 -0.46 11.68
C VAL A 98 -12.13 -0.22 13.01
N ASP A 99 -11.27 -1.15 13.43
CA ASP A 99 -10.48 -1.00 14.66
C ASP A 99 -9.40 0.09 14.46
N TRP A 100 -8.94 0.67 15.58
CA TRP A 100 -7.89 1.68 15.61
C TRP A 100 -6.63 1.24 14.84
N VAL A 101 -6.22 -0.03 15.03
CA VAL A 101 -5.04 -0.62 14.36
C VAL A 101 -5.21 -0.63 12.85
N GLU A 102 -6.38 -1.07 12.38
CA GLU A 102 -6.70 -1.14 10.94
C GLU A 102 -6.76 0.25 10.31
N GLY A 103 -7.43 1.19 10.98
CA GLY A 103 -7.55 2.56 10.50
C GLY A 103 -6.22 3.29 10.44
N MET A 104 -5.38 3.18 11.47
CA MET A 104 -4.03 3.76 11.48
C MET A 104 -3.13 3.10 10.44
N GLY A 105 -3.20 1.78 10.29
CA GLY A 105 -2.46 1.06 9.24
C GLY A 105 -2.83 1.55 7.84
N ALA A 106 -4.13 1.73 7.56
CA ALA A 106 -4.61 2.26 6.29
C ALA A 106 -4.14 3.71 6.06
N LEU A 107 -4.19 4.58 7.09
CA LEU A 107 -3.70 5.95 6.99
C LEU A 107 -2.19 6.01 6.75
N ASN A 108 -1.41 5.17 7.44
CA ASN A 108 0.03 5.09 7.24
C ASN A 108 0.39 4.57 5.85
N PHE A 109 -0.38 3.62 5.31
CA PHE A 109 -0.18 3.12 3.95
C PHE A 109 -0.45 4.21 2.91
N LEU A 110 -1.56 4.96 3.03
CA LEU A 110 -1.86 6.09 2.16
C LEU A 110 -0.81 7.20 2.25
N ALA A 111 -0.15 7.36 3.42
CA ALA A 111 0.88 8.35 3.59
C ALA A 111 2.23 7.98 2.93
N LEU A 112 2.42 6.74 2.47
CA LEU A 112 3.67 6.32 1.81
C LEU A 112 3.95 7.07 0.51
N ASP A 113 2.92 7.49 -0.21
CA ASP A 113 3.07 8.27 -1.43
C ASP A 113 3.55 9.72 -1.18
N ASP A 114 3.40 10.21 0.06
CA ASP A 114 3.84 11.56 0.45
C ASP A 114 5.26 11.56 1.03
N VAL A 115 5.85 10.37 1.26
CA VAL A 115 7.20 10.24 1.84
C VAL A 115 8.21 10.10 0.73
N SER A 116 9.27 10.92 0.77
CA SER A 116 10.38 10.78 -0.15
C SER A 116 11.29 9.61 0.26
N VAL A 117 11.94 8.98 -0.71
CA VAL A 117 12.92 7.92 -0.46
C VAL A 117 14.06 8.42 0.44
N ALA A 118 14.41 9.71 0.35
CA ALA A 118 15.44 10.32 1.19
C ALA A 118 15.07 10.42 2.67
N ASP A 119 13.78 10.38 3.01
CA ASP A 119 13.29 10.48 4.39
C ASP A 119 13.17 9.13 5.09
N GLU A 120 13.56 8.04 4.42
CA GLU A 120 13.44 6.68 4.95
C GLU A 120 14.76 5.91 4.89
N GLY A 121 14.83 4.83 5.66
CA GLY A 121 15.99 3.93 5.71
C GLY A 121 17.20 4.48 6.46
N GLU A 122 18.27 3.70 6.46
CA GLU A 122 19.52 4.00 7.15
C GLU A 122 20.51 4.67 6.19
N LEU A 123 21.18 5.71 6.69
CA LEU A 123 22.28 6.37 5.98
C LEU A 123 23.47 5.40 5.91
N LEU A 124 24.08 5.26 4.73
CA LEU A 124 25.24 4.42 4.51
C LEU A 124 26.53 5.19 4.86
N ASP A 125 27.39 4.59 5.69
CA ASP A 125 28.72 5.10 5.98
C ASP A 125 29.68 4.72 4.84
N ALA A 126 30.66 5.56 4.55
CA ALA A 126 31.68 5.29 3.53
C ALA A 126 32.44 3.95 3.77
N ARG A 127 32.56 3.52 5.04
CA ARG A 127 33.18 2.23 5.40
C ARG A 127 32.32 1.02 4.99
N SER A 128 31.03 1.22 4.78
CA SER A 128 30.11 0.18 4.30
C SER A 128 30.05 0.10 2.78
N ILE A 129 30.89 0.84 2.05
CA ILE A 129 30.98 0.79 0.59
C ILE A 129 32.32 0.16 0.19
N ILE A 130 32.27 -0.99 -0.46
CA ILE A 130 33.46 -1.76 -0.83
C ILE A 130 33.47 -2.00 -2.35
N ALA A 131 34.50 -1.53 -3.03
CA ALA A 131 34.71 -1.82 -4.43
C ALA A 131 35.24 -3.25 -4.64
N VAL A 132 34.66 -3.96 -5.61
CA VAL A 132 34.97 -5.33 -5.98
C VAL A 132 35.15 -5.39 -7.50
N PRO A 133 36.13 -6.16 -8.04
CA PRO A 133 36.33 -6.27 -9.48
C PRO A 133 35.12 -6.85 -10.19
N LEU A 134 34.99 -6.55 -11.49
CA LEU A 134 33.97 -7.15 -12.36
C LEU A 134 34.48 -8.50 -12.91
N LYS A 135 33.65 -9.52 -12.83
CA LYS A 135 33.93 -10.84 -13.45
C LYS A 135 33.81 -10.76 -14.96
N ASP A 136 32.80 -10.09 -15.45
CA ASP A 136 32.52 -9.85 -16.87
C ASP A 136 32.02 -8.41 -17.04
N PRO A 137 32.84 -7.49 -17.55
CA PRO A 137 32.45 -6.10 -17.77
C PRO A 137 31.20 -5.95 -18.67
N SER A 138 30.99 -6.90 -19.60
CA SER A 138 29.82 -6.86 -20.49
C SER A 138 28.51 -7.20 -19.82
N ARG A 139 28.57 -7.93 -18.70
CA ARG A 139 27.40 -8.35 -17.92
C ARG A 139 27.20 -7.60 -16.60
N SER A 140 28.12 -6.68 -16.27
CA SER A 140 28.11 -5.94 -14.99
C SER A 140 28.02 -6.85 -13.75
N SER A 141 28.52 -8.08 -13.86
CA SER A 141 28.55 -9.07 -12.79
C SER A 141 29.83 -8.93 -11.98
N LEU A 142 29.72 -8.80 -10.66
CA LEU A 142 30.87 -8.72 -9.77
C LEU A 142 31.61 -10.06 -9.68
N ASP A 143 32.93 -10.00 -9.56
CA ASP A 143 33.78 -11.12 -9.18
C ASP A 143 33.82 -11.20 -7.66
N LEU A 144 32.80 -11.85 -7.06
CA LEU A 144 32.70 -11.96 -5.63
C LEU A 144 33.85 -12.81 -5.09
N PRO A 145 34.54 -12.35 -4.03
CA PRO A 145 35.73 -13.03 -3.54
C PRO A 145 35.41 -14.36 -2.88
N ASP A 146 36.27 -15.35 -3.13
CA ASP A 146 36.28 -16.60 -2.35
C ASP A 146 36.90 -16.34 -0.99
N VAL A 147 36.25 -16.83 0.08
CA VAL A 147 36.72 -16.67 1.48
C VAL A 147 37.62 -17.82 1.91
N ALA A 148 38.62 -18.14 1.09
CA ALA A 148 39.51 -19.30 1.27
C ALA A 148 40.24 -19.36 2.64
N ARG A 149 40.35 -18.23 3.34
CA ARG A 149 40.96 -18.13 4.69
C ARG A 149 39.93 -18.07 5.81
N GLY A 150 38.64 -18.28 5.50
CA GLY A 150 37.58 -18.19 6.47
C GLY A 150 37.56 -16.81 7.16
N ILE A 151 37.49 -16.76 8.49
CA ILE A 151 37.43 -15.51 9.27
C ILE A 151 38.69 -14.65 9.17
N ASP A 152 39.83 -15.24 8.78
CA ASP A 152 41.09 -14.51 8.55
C ASP A 152 41.22 -13.91 7.15
N ASP A 153 40.23 -14.09 6.31
CA ASP A 153 40.20 -13.52 4.97
C ASP A 153 40.14 -11.98 5.03
N PRO A 154 40.92 -11.27 4.22
CA PRO A 154 40.94 -9.80 4.19
C PRO A 154 39.59 -9.19 3.83
N PHE A 155 38.79 -9.86 2.98
CA PHE A 155 37.47 -9.38 2.62
C PHE A 155 36.49 -9.49 3.82
N VAL A 156 36.51 -10.64 4.50
CA VAL A 156 35.70 -10.84 5.71
C VAL A 156 36.03 -9.82 6.78
N LYS A 157 37.33 -9.56 7.03
CA LYS A 157 37.75 -8.52 7.97
C LYS A 157 37.23 -7.16 7.59
N ARG A 158 37.33 -6.78 6.31
CA ARG A 158 36.86 -5.48 5.83
C ARG A 158 35.33 -5.33 5.98
N VAL A 159 34.56 -6.38 5.70
CA VAL A 159 33.11 -6.42 5.92
C VAL A 159 32.79 -6.27 7.42
N ASN A 160 33.45 -7.04 8.29
CA ASN A 160 33.25 -6.96 9.73
C ASN A 160 33.66 -5.58 10.30
N ASP A 161 34.78 -5.03 9.84
CA ASP A 161 35.30 -3.73 10.32
C ASP A 161 34.43 -2.54 9.87
N SER A 162 33.55 -2.73 8.89
CA SER A 162 32.55 -1.72 8.54
C SER A 162 31.64 -1.39 9.72
N GLY A 163 31.35 -2.39 10.56
CA GLY A 163 30.45 -2.26 11.71
C GLY A 163 28.99 -2.02 11.35
N HIS A 164 28.61 -2.24 10.09
CA HIS A 164 27.25 -2.04 9.58
C HIS A 164 26.63 -3.38 9.13
N LYS A 165 25.33 -3.49 9.30
CA LYS A 165 24.57 -4.65 8.84
C LYS A 165 24.61 -4.79 7.32
N TRP A 166 24.56 -3.68 6.60
CA TRP A 166 24.52 -3.65 5.14
C TRP A 166 25.83 -3.08 4.60
N VAL A 167 26.47 -3.83 3.72
CA VAL A 167 27.67 -3.40 2.99
C VAL A 167 27.35 -3.39 1.49
N ILE A 168 27.54 -2.24 0.85
CA ILE A 168 27.29 -2.08 -0.57
C ILE A 168 28.57 -2.45 -1.35
N LEU A 169 28.44 -3.43 -2.23
CA LEU A 169 29.49 -3.81 -3.14
C LEU A 169 29.30 -3.04 -4.45
N THR A 170 30.30 -2.24 -4.79
CA THR A 170 30.34 -1.44 -6.01
C THR A 170 31.30 -2.07 -7.02
N ASP A 171 31.16 -1.69 -8.28
CA ASP A 171 32.20 -1.94 -9.27
C ASP A 171 33.38 -0.95 -9.08
N PRO A 172 34.49 -1.09 -9.85
CA PRO A 172 35.64 -0.21 -9.77
C PRO A 172 35.34 1.25 -10.13
N GLU A 173 34.27 1.50 -10.88
CA GLU A 173 33.78 2.83 -11.26
C GLU A 173 32.94 3.48 -10.16
N GLY A 174 32.60 2.72 -9.10
CA GLY A 174 31.83 3.18 -7.96
C GLY A 174 30.32 3.01 -8.09
N GLU A 175 29.85 2.31 -9.14
CA GLU A 175 28.44 2.04 -9.31
C GLU A 175 27.98 0.89 -8.40
N PRO A 176 26.87 1.04 -7.68
CA PRO A 176 26.39 0.02 -6.75
C PRO A 176 25.82 -1.18 -7.53
N ARG A 177 26.14 -2.37 -7.08
CA ARG A 177 25.71 -3.62 -7.73
C ARG A 177 24.89 -4.51 -6.84
N VAL A 178 25.38 -4.77 -5.63
CA VAL A 178 24.70 -5.60 -4.65
C VAL A 178 24.88 -5.04 -3.25
N ALA A 179 23.89 -5.30 -2.37
CA ALA A 179 23.97 -5.09 -0.94
C ALA A 179 24.26 -6.43 -0.27
N LEU A 180 25.29 -6.50 0.56
CA LEU A 180 25.67 -7.67 1.32
C LEU A 180 25.11 -7.57 2.75
N ASP A 181 24.34 -8.58 3.19
CA ASP A 181 24.00 -8.77 4.61
C ASP A 181 25.27 -9.22 5.37
N ALA A 182 25.97 -8.23 5.94
CA ALA A 182 27.24 -8.46 6.61
C ALA A 182 27.09 -9.38 7.84
N ASP A 183 26.00 -9.23 8.59
CA ASP A 183 25.75 -10.04 9.80
C ASP A 183 25.52 -11.52 9.42
N GLY A 184 24.68 -11.75 8.41
CA GLY A 184 24.43 -13.07 7.88
C GLY A 184 25.69 -13.72 7.30
N PHE A 185 26.44 -12.95 6.51
CA PHE A 185 27.68 -13.40 5.88
C PHE A 185 28.77 -13.76 6.90
N VAL A 186 29.08 -12.84 7.85
CA VAL A 186 30.11 -13.08 8.88
C VAL A 186 29.75 -14.30 9.73
N ARG A 187 28.48 -14.45 10.10
CA ARG A 187 28.00 -15.63 10.83
C ARG A 187 28.20 -16.92 10.04
N ASP A 188 27.92 -16.90 8.75
CA ASP A 188 28.10 -18.07 7.87
C ASP A 188 29.59 -18.44 7.77
N VAL A 189 30.46 -17.45 7.62
CA VAL A 189 31.92 -17.67 7.65
C VAL A 189 32.41 -18.27 8.95
N VAL A 190 31.87 -17.85 10.11
CA VAL A 190 32.22 -18.41 11.42
C VAL A 190 31.83 -19.89 11.51
N VAL A 191 30.69 -20.27 10.92
CA VAL A 191 30.15 -21.64 10.98
C VAL A 191 30.77 -22.56 9.94
N ARG A 192 30.90 -22.11 8.68
CA ARG A 192 31.35 -22.91 7.53
C ARG A 192 32.81 -22.70 7.15
N GLY A 193 33.45 -21.65 7.68
CA GLY A 193 34.81 -21.30 7.32
C GLY A 193 34.97 -21.00 5.84
N PRO A 194 35.92 -21.66 5.15
CA PRO A 194 36.16 -21.45 3.72
C PRO A 194 35.02 -21.85 2.76
N ASP A 195 34.06 -22.62 3.26
CA ASP A 195 32.91 -23.09 2.46
C ASP A 195 31.77 -22.09 2.44
N ALA A 196 31.91 -20.94 3.10
CA ALA A 196 30.92 -19.87 3.06
C ALA A 196 30.90 -19.19 1.67
N VAL A 197 29.72 -18.95 1.13
CA VAL A 197 29.52 -18.38 -0.21
C VAL A 197 28.95 -16.96 -0.09
N VAL A 198 29.72 -15.96 -0.52
CA VAL A 198 29.35 -14.54 -0.44
C VAL A 198 28.02 -14.26 -1.14
N ALA A 199 27.79 -14.85 -2.31
CA ALA A 199 26.57 -14.63 -3.11
C ALA A 199 25.29 -14.97 -2.34
N HIS A 200 25.33 -15.96 -1.43
CA HIS A 200 24.16 -16.37 -0.65
C HIS A 200 23.64 -15.28 0.31
N HIS A 201 24.46 -14.26 0.60
CA HIS A 201 24.18 -13.15 1.47
C HIS A 201 24.06 -11.81 0.71
N CYS A 202 24.11 -11.89 -0.63
CA CYS A 202 23.99 -10.71 -1.49
C CYS A 202 22.56 -10.50 -1.94
N HIS A 203 22.17 -9.22 -1.98
CA HIS A 203 20.87 -8.75 -2.42
C HIS A 203 21.06 -7.75 -3.56
N ARG A 204 20.36 -7.94 -4.68
CA ARG A 204 20.37 -6.98 -5.78
C ARG A 204 19.32 -5.91 -5.51
N PRO A 205 19.72 -4.67 -5.14
CA PRO A 205 18.81 -3.64 -4.72
C PRO A 205 18.05 -3.03 -5.90
N ILE A 206 16.88 -2.45 -5.60
CA ILE A 206 16.25 -1.48 -6.48
C ILE A 206 16.99 -0.16 -6.30
N ILE A 207 17.75 0.26 -7.33
CA ILE A 207 18.53 1.50 -7.28
C ILE A 207 17.62 2.68 -7.62
N VAL A 208 17.65 3.71 -6.78
CA VAL A 208 16.96 4.99 -6.93
C VAL A 208 18.02 6.09 -6.92
N LEU A 209 17.96 7.00 -7.89
CA LEU A 209 18.91 8.12 -8.00
C LEU A 209 18.25 9.46 -7.60
N ASP A 210 16.92 9.54 -7.63
CA ASP A 210 16.17 10.74 -7.27
C ASP A 210 15.75 10.68 -5.80
N PRO A 211 16.34 11.51 -4.91
CA PRO A 211 16.01 11.52 -3.49
C PRO A 211 14.57 11.97 -3.22
N SER A 212 13.96 12.72 -4.15
CA SER A 212 12.58 13.22 -4.03
C SER A 212 11.53 12.22 -4.49
N MET A 213 11.95 11.06 -5.04
CA MET A 213 11.01 10.04 -5.51
C MET A 213 10.12 9.55 -4.37
N PRO A 214 8.78 9.52 -4.56
CA PRO A 214 7.86 8.97 -3.56
C PRO A 214 8.13 7.49 -3.27
N LEU A 215 8.15 7.13 -1.99
CA LEU A 215 8.42 5.76 -1.54
C LEU A 215 7.39 4.76 -2.09
N GLY A 216 6.13 5.17 -2.21
CA GLY A 216 5.06 4.35 -2.79
C GLY A 216 5.36 3.85 -4.20
N HIS A 217 6.05 4.65 -5.03
CA HIS A 217 6.45 4.23 -6.37
C HIS A 217 7.51 3.11 -6.39
N VAL A 218 8.29 3.01 -5.33
CA VAL A 218 9.36 2.03 -5.20
C VAL A 218 8.85 0.73 -4.57
N ILE A 219 7.95 0.85 -3.58
CA ILE A 219 7.38 -0.31 -2.85
C ILE A 219 6.71 -1.30 -3.80
N GLY A 220 6.01 -0.83 -4.84
CA GLY A 220 5.39 -1.71 -5.83
C GLY A 220 6.37 -2.61 -6.60
N ARG A 221 7.67 -2.32 -6.56
CA ARG A 221 8.75 -3.11 -7.18
C ARG A 221 9.43 -4.06 -6.20
N LEU A 222 9.23 -3.87 -4.88
CA LEU A 222 9.79 -4.74 -3.85
C LEU A 222 9.13 -6.11 -3.88
N GLN A 223 9.96 -7.15 -3.79
CA GLN A 223 9.53 -8.52 -3.70
C GLN A 223 9.71 -9.02 -2.25
N ALA A 224 8.60 -9.09 -1.51
CA ALA A 224 8.65 -9.65 -0.17
C ALA A 224 9.05 -11.14 -0.21
N GLY A 225 10.20 -11.46 0.42
CA GLY A 225 10.70 -12.83 0.48
C GLY A 225 11.63 -13.23 -0.67
N GLY A 226 12.12 -12.26 -1.44
CA GLY A 226 13.18 -12.34 -2.45
C GLY A 226 13.30 -13.70 -3.19
N GLN A 227 13.10 -13.73 -4.48
CA GLN A 227 13.46 -14.90 -5.29
C GLN A 227 14.98 -14.90 -5.50
N ARG A 228 15.64 -16.02 -5.21
CA ARG A 228 17.04 -16.20 -5.60
C ARG A 228 17.13 -16.41 -7.10
N SER A 229 17.97 -15.61 -7.72
CA SER A 229 18.35 -15.75 -9.12
C SER A 229 19.23 -16.98 -9.35
N GLU A 230 19.54 -17.25 -10.62
CA GLU A 230 20.46 -18.35 -11.01
C GLU A 230 21.90 -18.19 -10.45
N ASP A 231 22.25 -16.97 -10.01
CA ASP A 231 23.55 -16.64 -9.39
C ASP A 231 23.50 -16.61 -7.85
N ASP A 232 22.45 -17.21 -7.24
CA ASP A 232 22.22 -17.27 -5.79
C ASP A 232 22.02 -15.92 -5.07
N VAL A 233 21.91 -14.81 -5.80
CA VAL A 233 21.63 -13.47 -5.27
C VAL A 233 20.12 -13.28 -5.13
N ILE A 234 19.70 -12.61 -4.06
CA ILE A 234 18.29 -12.26 -3.82
C ILE A 234 17.95 -10.97 -4.59
N ASP A 235 16.87 -10.97 -5.37
CA ASP A 235 16.48 -9.82 -6.18
C ASP A 235 15.38 -8.97 -5.52
N ASN A 236 15.55 -7.64 -5.61
CA ASN A 236 14.51 -6.63 -5.37
C ASN A 236 13.83 -6.65 -3.98
N ASP A 237 14.52 -7.09 -2.95
CA ASP A 237 14.00 -7.10 -1.57
C ASP A 237 14.50 -5.92 -0.72
N VAL A 238 15.46 -5.15 -1.23
CA VAL A 238 15.96 -3.90 -0.63
C VAL A 238 15.99 -2.77 -1.64
N VAL A 239 15.87 -1.53 -1.17
CA VAL A 239 15.98 -0.31 -1.99
C VAL A 239 17.26 0.42 -1.60
N LEU A 240 17.97 0.89 -2.58
CA LEU A 240 19.19 1.68 -2.42
C LEU A 240 18.99 3.06 -3.06
N LEU A 241 18.90 4.10 -2.27
CA LEU A 241 19.08 5.46 -2.74
C LEU A 241 20.58 5.70 -2.93
N TRP A 242 20.99 6.01 -4.16
CA TRP A 242 22.39 6.23 -4.48
C TRP A 242 22.64 7.66 -4.95
N GLY A 243 23.55 8.37 -4.30
CA GLY A 243 23.86 9.78 -4.55
C GLY A 243 24.74 10.35 -3.45
N ASP A 244 24.57 11.63 -3.18
CA ASP A 244 25.40 12.36 -2.19
C ASP A 244 25.21 11.82 -0.75
N GLU A 245 24.02 11.43 -0.39
CA GLU A 245 23.66 10.80 0.88
C GLU A 245 23.04 9.43 0.64
N PRO A 246 23.86 8.39 0.38
CA PRO A 246 23.33 7.09 0.06
C PRO A 246 22.62 6.45 1.26
N ARG A 247 21.46 5.81 0.98
CA ARG A 247 20.63 5.16 2.01
C ARG A 247 20.18 3.78 1.56
N ILE A 248 20.04 2.89 2.51
CA ILE A 248 19.40 1.59 2.29
C ILE A 248 18.06 1.54 3.02
N ILE A 249 17.03 1.09 2.31
CA ILE A 249 15.67 0.91 2.84
C ILE A 249 15.33 -0.57 2.71
N THR A 250 14.92 -1.15 3.82
CA THR A 250 14.55 -2.56 3.92
C THR A 250 13.05 -2.72 4.19
N GLY A 251 12.55 -3.95 4.09
CA GLY A 251 11.19 -4.26 4.50
C GLY A 251 10.90 -3.92 5.97
N ALA A 252 11.92 -3.94 6.84
CA ALA A 252 11.79 -3.57 8.25
C ALA A 252 11.51 -2.06 8.43
N ASP A 253 12.13 -1.20 7.63
CA ASP A 253 11.92 0.25 7.65
C ASP A 253 10.49 0.57 7.21
N ILE A 254 10.04 -0.05 6.11
CA ILE A 254 8.69 0.09 5.59
C ILE A 254 7.65 -0.38 6.61
N LEU A 255 7.88 -1.55 7.22
CA LEU A 255 7.00 -2.07 8.27
C LEU A 255 6.96 -1.14 9.48
N GLY A 256 8.12 -0.63 9.92
CA GLY A 256 8.23 0.34 11.00
C GLY A 256 7.39 1.59 10.74
N ARG A 257 7.38 2.08 9.50
CA ARG A 257 6.54 3.21 9.10
C ARG A 257 5.05 2.87 9.10
N LEU A 258 4.67 1.70 8.57
CA LEU A 258 3.28 1.25 8.56
C LEU A 258 2.71 1.06 9.97
N LEU A 259 3.55 0.67 10.92
CA LEU A 259 3.16 0.47 12.32
C LEU A 259 3.32 1.74 13.19
N ARG A 260 3.71 2.87 12.60
CA ARG A 260 3.92 4.12 13.35
C ARG A 260 2.63 4.58 14.01
N GLY A 261 2.66 4.79 15.34
CA GLY A 261 1.50 5.18 16.14
C GLY A 261 0.51 4.04 16.43
N ILE A 262 0.78 2.81 15.97
CA ILE A 262 0.00 1.61 16.30
C ILE A 262 0.66 0.87 17.47
N SER A 263 1.99 0.72 17.42
CA SER A 263 2.78 0.17 18.52
C SER A 263 3.07 1.27 19.53
N ALA A 264 2.52 1.14 20.74
CA ALA A 264 2.84 1.99 21.89
C ALA A 264 4.20 1.63 22.49
#